data_57742f07e76113b58fde16c6e8eda4b8
#
_entry.id   57742f07e76113b58fde16c6e8eda4b8
#
_cell.length_a   1.000
_cell.length_b   1.000
_cell.length_c   1.000
_cell.angle_alpha   90.00
_cell.angle_beta   90.00
_cell.angle_gamma   90.00
#
_symmetry.space_group_name_H-M   'P 1'
#
loop_
_entity.id
_entity.type
_entity.pdbx_description
1 polymer ?
#
loop_
_entity_poly.entity_id
_entity_poly.type
_entity_poly.pdbx_seq_one_letter_code
_entity_poly.pdbx_strand_id
1 'polypeptide(L)'
;MAELIKVKDLRTSFFTPEGEVRAIDGISFEIGEGKTLGLVGESGCGKSVTSLSIMRLIASPPGKIVGGEILYRGRNLLKLKNEEMRKIRGNEISMIFQEPMTSLNPVFTVGNQIGEAIRLHQGLGKKETRKKTIDMLRLVKIADPESRVDAYPHQLSGGM
;
A
#
# COMPACT_ATOMS: atom_id res chain seq x y z
N MET A 1 21.22 -13.21 6.01
CA MET A 1 20.19 -12.22 6.42
C MET A 1 18.85 -12.80 6.02
N ALA A 2 17.81 -12.64 6.84
CA ALA A 2 16.49 -13.17 6.48
C ALA A 2 15.91 -12.37 5.28
N GLU A 3 15.40 -13.07 4.27
CA GLU A 3 14.69 -12.47 3.15
C GLU A 3 13.32 -11.96 3.64
N LEU A 4 13.03 -10.67 3.46
CA LEU A 4 11.73 -10.10 3.79
C LEU A 4 10.77 -10.23 2.59
N ILE A 5 11.19 -9.77 1.42
CA ILE A 5 10.45 -9.89 0.16
C ILE A 5 11.37 -10.45 -0.90
N LYS A 6 10.86 -11.42 -1.66
CA LYS A 6 11.52 -11.94 -2.85
C LYS A 6 10.53 -12.03 -4.00
N VAL A 7 10.84 -11.33 -5.06
CA VAL A 7 10.10 -11.35 -6.34
C VAL A 7 10.89 -12.22 -7.32
N LYS A 8 10.20 -13.15 -7.98
CA LYS A 8 10.81 -14.06 -8.95
C LYS A 8 10.01 -14.05 -10.25
N ASP A 9 10.65 -13.71 -11.35
CA ASP A 9 10.10 -13.73 -12.71
C ASP A 9 8.68 -13.13 -12.79
N LEU A 10 8.45 -12.01 -12.08
CA LEU A 10 7.14 -11.37 -12.02
C LEU A 10 6.75 -10.83 -13.38
N ARG A 11 5.55 -11.18 -13.83
CA ARG A 11 4.97 -10.74 -15.10
C ARG A 11 3.58 -10.19 -14.86
N THR A 12 3.33 -8.97 -15.36
CA THR A 12 2.03 -8.31 -15.24
C THR A 12 1.66 -7.68 -16.56
N SER A 13 0.48 -8.02 -17.08
CA SER A 13 -0.04 -7.53 -18.36
C SER A 13 -1.38 -6.84 -18.18
N PHE A 14 -1.69 -5.91 -19.08
CA PHE A 14 -2.99 -5.27 -19.24
C PHE A 14 -3.60 -5.69 -20.57
N PHE A 15 -4.82 -6.20 -20.53
CA PHE A 15 -5.54 -6.66 -21.70
C PHE A 15 -6.55 -5.60 -22.14
N THR A 16 -6.18 -4.84 -23.18
CA THR A 16 -7.00 -3.77 -23.75
C THR A 16 -7.66 -4.24 -25.04
N PRO A 17 -8.66 -3.52 -25.59
CA PRO A 17 -9.24 -3.85 -26.91
C PRO A 17 -8.19 -3.88 -28.04
N GLU A 18 -7.11 -3.10 -27.90
CA GLU A 18 -6.00 -3.03 -28.87
C GLU A 18 -4.98 -4.16 -28.73
N GLY A 19 -5.05 -4.94 -27.65
CA GLY A 19 -4.17 -6.07 -27.39
C GLY A 19 -3.58 -6.13 -25.99
N GLU A 20 -2.59 -7.00 -25.80
CA GLU A 20 -1.86 -7.18 -24.55
C GLU A 20 -0.70 -6.17 -24.44
N VAL A 21 -0.71 -5.40 -23.34
CA VAL A 21 0.38 -4.52 -22.94
C VAL A 21 1.12 -5.16 -21.76
N ARG A 22 2.35 -5.60 -21.96
CA ARG A 22 3.20 -6.17 -20.92
C ARG A 22 3.86 -5.06 -20.12
N ALA A 23 3.31 -4.74 -18.97
CA ALA A 23 3.84 -3.71 -18.09
C ALA A 23 5.05 -4.18 -17.26
N ILE A 24 5.11 -5.48 -16.96
CA ILE A 24 6.24 -6.15 -16.32
C ILE A 24 6.49 -7.46 -17.08
N ASP A 25 7.71 -7.68 -17.53
CA ASP A 25 8.10 -8.88 -18.27
C ASP A 25 9.32 -9.56 -17.64
N GLY A 26 9.08 -10.25 -16.53
CA GLY A 26 10.06 -11.16 -15.93
C GLY A 26 11.08 -10.48 -15.01
N ILE A 27 10.66 -9.59 -14.09
CA ILE A 27 11.58 -8.99 -13.12
C ILE A 27 11.79 -9.88 -11.90
N SER A 28 13.01 -9.85 -11.37
CA SER A 28 13.37 -10.56 -10.14
C SER A 28 14.25 -9.67 -9.27
N PHE A 29 13.95 -9.64 -7.96
CA PHE A 29 14.76 -8.95 -6.95
C PHE A 29 14.39 -9.44 -5.55
N GLU A 30 15.21 -9.08 -4.57
CA GLU A 30 14.96 -9.41 -3.16
C GLU A 30 15.25 -8.23 -2.25
N ILE A 31 14.54 -8.15 -1.13
CA ILE A 31 14.73 -7.15 -0.09
C ILE A 31 14.91 -7.90 1.24
N GLY A 32 16.05 -7.71 1.89
CA GLY A 32 16.33 -8.24 3.21
C GLY A 32 15.65 -7.41 4.31
N GLU A 33 15.48 -8.00 5.49
CA GLU A 33 14.98 -7.28 6.66
C GLU A 33 15.85 -6.04 6.98
N GLY A 34 15.20 -4.90 7.25
CA GLY A 34 15.86 -3.63 7.55
C GLY A 34 16.62 -3.00 6.38
N LYS A 35 16.43 -3.48 5.15
CA LYS A 35 17.08 -2.95 3.95
C LYS A 35 16.14 -2.09 3.13
N THR A 36 16.72 -1.16 2.37
CA THR A 36 16.04 -0.33 1.38
C THR A 36 16.50 -0.72 -0.01
N LEU A 37 15.56 -0.90 -0.94
CA LEU A 37 15.83 -1.13 -2.35
C LEU A 37 15.29 0.05 -3.17
N GLY A 38 16.15 0.68 -3.97
CA GLY A 38 15.75 1.69 -4.95
C GLY A 38 15.39 1.02 -6.29
N LEU A 39 14.13 1.19 -6.72
CA LEU A 39 13.69 0.76 -8.05
C LEU A 39 13.66 1.99 -8.97
N VAL A 40 14.62 2.06 -9.91
CA VAL A 40 14.82 3.20 -10.81
C VAL A 40 14.47 2.83 -12.25
N GLY A 41 14.12 3.82 -13.04
CA GLY A 41 13.80 3.65 -14.47
C GLY A 41 12.96 4.83 -14.98
N GLU A 42 12.74 4.89 -16.27
CA GLU A 42 11.96 5.93 -16.95
C GLU A 42 10.47 5.89 -16.59
N SER A 43 9.75 6.97 -16.92
CA SER A 43 8.28 6.98 -16.76
C SER A 43 7.66 5.87 -17.61
N GLY A 44 6.67 5.15 -17.06
CA GLY A 44 6.02 4.04 -17.79
C GLY A 44 6.72 2.69 -17.75
N CYS A 45 7.96 2.58 -17.24
CA CYS A 45 8.70 1.30 -17.22
C CYS A 45 8.23 0.26 -16.17
N GLY A 46 7.06 0.42 -15.56
CA GLY A 46 6.47 -0.59 -14.69
C GLY A 46 6.78 -0.47 -13.19
N LYS A 47 7.50 0.57 -12.71
CA LYS A 47 7.83 0.72 -11.26
C LYS A 47 6.60 0.68 -10.34
N SER A 48 5.62 1.51 -10.64
CA SER A 48 4.36 1.56 -9.87
C SER A 48 3.55 0.27 -10.01
N VAL A 49 3.54 -0.32 -11.21
CA VAL A 49 2.88 -1.61 -11.47
C VAL A 49 3.54 -2.72 -10.64
N THR A 50 4.86 -2.69 -10.44
CA THR A 50 5.58 -3.63 -9.57
C THR A 50 5.09 -3.53 -8.12
N SER A 51 5.03 -2.32 -7.57
CA SER A 51 4.54 -2.11 -6.19
C SER A 51 3.06 -2.53 -6.04
N LEU A 52 2.21 -2.16 -7.01
CA LEU A 52 0.81 -2.58 -7.05
C LEU A 52 0.66 -4.10 -7.19
N SER A 53 1.55 -4.77 -7.93
CA SER A 53 1.55 -6.23 -8.06
C SER A 53 1.91 -6.91 -6.74
N ILE A 54 2.90 -6.40 -5.99
CA ILE A 54 3.25 -6.89 -4.65
C ILE A 54 2.05 -6.79 -3.70
N MET A 55 1.35 -5.65 -3.75
CA MET A 55 0.15 -5.43 -2.95
C MET A 55 -1.10 -6.13 -3.50
N ARG A 56 -1.04 -6.75 -4.69
CA ARG A 56 -2.20 -7.30 -5.42
C ARG A 56 -3.32 -6.26 -5.57
N LEU A 57 -2.94 -5.03 -5.93
CA LEU A 57 -3.85 -3.89 -6.16
C LEU A 57 -4.00 -3.56 -7.65
N ILE A 58 -3.50 -4.40 -8.53
CA ILE A 58 -3.74 -4.28 -9.98
C ILE A 58 -5.24 -4.44 -10.24
N ALA A 59 -5.86 -3.42 -10.84
CA ALA A 59 -7.26 -3.47 -11.23
C ALA A 59 -7.49 -4.57 -12.28
N SER A 60 -8.37 -5.49 -12.00
CA SER A 60 -8.68 -6.61 -12.91
C SER A 60 -10.19 -6.68 -13.16
N PRO A 61 -10.66 -6.54 -14.41
CA PRO A 61 -9.92 -6.14 -15.61
C PRO A 61 -9.49 -4.67 -15.59
N PRO A 62 -8.56 -4.19 -16.45
CA PRO A 62 -7.88 -4.92 -17.53
C PRO A 62 -6.59 -5.61 -17.14
N GLY A 63 -6.05 -5.34 -15.92
CA GLY A 63 -4.75 -5.84 -15.49
C GLY A 63 -4.80 -7.25 -14.93
N LYS A 64 -3.70 -8.00 -15.09
CA LYS A 64 -3.54 -9.34 -14.54
C LYS A 64 -2.07 -9.64 -14.27
N ILE A 65 -1.77 -10.23 -13.12
CA ILE A 65 -0.46 -10.85 -12.87
C ILE A 65 -0.50 -12.21 -13.61
N VAL A 66 0.31 -12.34 -14.66
CA VAL A 66 0.29 -13.49 -15.55
C VAL A 66 1.36 -14.52 -15.25
N GLY A 67 2.37 -14.19 -14.42
CA GLY A 67 3.41 -15.13 -14.05
C GLY A 67 4.28 -14.65 -12.89
N GLY A 68 5.12 -15.56 -12.40
CA GLY A 68 6.08 -15.32 -11.34
C GLY A 68 5.57 -15.63 -9.94
N GLU A 69 6.40 -15.27 -8.97
CA GLU A 69 6.11 -15.43 -7.54
C GLU A 69 6.48 -14.18 -6.76
N ILE A 70 5.72 -13.89 -5.72
CA ILE A 70 6.02 -12.85 -4.74
C ILE A 70 6.01 -13.49 -3.36
N LEU A 71 7.19 -13.69 -2.80
CA LEU A 71 7.34 -14.29 -1.48
C LEU A 71 7.53 -13.19 -0.44
N TYR A 72 6.70 -13.19 0.57
CA TYR A 72 6.83 -12.35 1.76
C TYR A 72 7.06 -13.25 2.96
N ARG A 73 8.22 -13.16 3.60
CA ARG A 73 8.65 -14.08 4.67
C ARG A 73 8.41 -15.54 4.32
N GLY A 74 8.77 -15.92 3.08
CA GLY A 74 8.60 -17.28 2.56
C GLY A 74 7.17 -17.65 2.10
N ARG A 75 6.15 -16.81 2.34
CA ARG A 75 4.76 -17.06 1.93
C ARG A 75 4.50 -16.43 0.56
N ASN A 76 4.02 -17.19 -0.42
CA ASN A 76 3.71 -16.65 -1.73
C ASN A 76 2.40 -15.83 -1.69
N LEU A 77 2.51 -14.51 -1.81
CA LEU A 77 1.38 -13.59 -1.75
C LEU A 77 0.35 -13.84 -2.87
N LEU A 78 0.78 -14.33 -4.04
CA LEU A 78 -0.11 -14.57 -5.17
C LEU A 78 -1.06 -15.76 -4.93
N LYS A 79 -0.69 -16.67 -4.02
CA LYS A 79 -1.48 -17.88 -3.69
C LYS A 79 -2.41 -17.66 -2.48
N LEU A 80 -2.30 -16.54 -1.78
CA LEU A 80 -3.13 -16.24 -0.62
C LEU A 80 -4.57 -15.91 -1.02
N LYS A 81 -5.53 -16.27 -0.17
CA LYS A 81 -6.92 -15.81 -0.29
C LYS A 81 -7.00 -14.30 -0.05
N ASN A 82 -8.05 -13.66 -0.56
CA ASN A 82 -8.22 -12.21 -0.38
C ASN A 82 -8.31 -11.80 1.09
N GLU A 83 -8.91 -12.61 1.95
CA GLU A 83 -9.00 -12.38 3.39
C GLU A 83 -7.62 -12.36 4.07
N GLU A 84 -6.70 -13.24 3.64
CA GLU A 84 -5.33 -13.27 4.15
C GLU A 84 -4.55 -12.02 3.68
N MET A 85 -4.71 -11.64 2.40
CA MET A 85 -4.10 -10.41 1.88
C MET A 85 -4.61 -9.16 2.59
N ARG A 86 -5.89 -9.09 2.98
CA ARG A 86 -6.44 -7.98 3.77
C ARG A 86 -5.78 -7.83 5.14
N LYS A 87 -5.36 -8.93 5.77
CA LYS A 87 -4.61 -8.89 7.03
C LYS A 87 -3.17 -8.38 6.86
N ILE A 88 -2.58 -8.59 5.69
CA ILE A 88 -1.21 -8.14 5.36
C ILE A 88 -1.21 -6.67 4.95
N ARG A 89 -2.15 -6.28 4.08
CA ARG A 89 -2.24 -4.89 3.58
C ARG A 89 -2.54 -3.91 4.71
N GLY A 90 -1.73 -2.87 4.81
CA GLY A 90 -1.87 -1.82 5.83
C GLY A 90 -1.36 -2.20 7.22
N ASN A 91 -1.08 -3.47 7.47
CA ASN A 91 -0.54 -3.97 8.73
C ASN A 91 0.92 -4.41 8.61
N GLU A 92 1.21 -5.31 7.68
CA GLU A 92 2.56 -5.85 7.47
C GLU A 92 3.26 -5.20 6.27
N ILE A 93 2.51 -4.90 5.22
CA ILE A 93 2.98 -4.19 4.03
C ILE A 93 2.02 -3.04 3.75
N SER A 94 2.54 -1.82 3.62
CA SER A 94 1.77 -0.64 3.25
C SER A 94 2.39 0.05 2.03
N MET A 95 1.62 0.92 1.39
CA MET A 95 2.06 1.67 0.21
C MET A 95 1.69 3.14 0.37
N ILE A 96 2.63 4.02 0.04
CA ILE A 96 2.37 5.46 -0.12
C ILE A 96 2.27 5.73 -1.61
N PHE A 97 1.11 6.24 -2.04
CA PHE A 97 0.85 6.56 -3.45
C PHE A 97 1.49 7.90 -3.84
N GLN A 98 1.75 8.08 -5.12
CA GLN A 98 2.40 9.28 -5.65
C GLN A 98 1.55 10.55 -5.48
N GLU A 99 0.21 10.41 -5.47
CA GLU A 99 -0.73 11.50 -5.25
C GLU A 99 -1.50 11.29 -3.93
N PRO A 100 -0.93 11.68 -2.78
CA PRO A 100 -1.54 11.41 -1.48
C PRO A 100 -2.87 12.15 -1.27
N MET A 101 -3.09 13.29 -1.95
CA MET A 101 -4.33 14.09 -1.82
C MET A 101 -5.57 13.31 -2.28
N THR A 102 -5.44 12.40 -3.24
CA THR A 102 -6.55 11.57 -3.75
C THR A 102 -6.83 10.36 -2.87
N SER A 103 -5.94 10.04 -1.92
CA SER A 103 -6.08 8.88 -1.04
C SER A 103 -7.03 9.12 0.13
N LEU A 104 -7.31 10.38 0.48
CA LEU A 104 -8.24 10.75 1.55
C LEU A 104 -9.64 11.01 1.01
N ASN A 105 -10.62 10.36 1.62
CA ASN A 105 -12.02 10.63 1.29
C ASN A 105 -12.46 11.95 1.93
N PRO A 106 -12.89 12.96 1.14
CA PRO A 106 -13.19 14.30 1.65
C PRO A 106 -14.39 14.39 2.58
N VAL A 107 -15.27 13.38 2.60
CA VAL A 107 -16.49 13.38 3.44
C VAL A 107 -16.29 12.75 4.82
N PHE A 108 -15.10 12.21 5.10
CA PHE A 108 -14.75 11.68 6.41
C PHE A 108 -13.60 12.48 7.04
N THR A 109 -13.65 12.62 8.36
CA THR A 109 -12.55 13.26 9.10
C THR A 109 -11.27 12.43 9.00
N VAL A 110 -10.12 13.08 9.14
CA VAL A 110 -8.81 12.43 9.18
C VAL A 110 -8.77 11.35 10.26
N GLY A 111 -9.32 11.67 11.44
CA GLY A 111 -9.40 10.72 12.55
C GLY A 111 -10.24 9.48 12.25
N ASN A 112 -11.32 9.62 11.51
CA ASN A 112 -12.12 8.48 11.10
C ASN A 112 -11.34 7.53 10.18
N GLN A 113 -10.62 8.09 9.22
CA GLN A 113 -9.89 7.33 8.20
C GLN A 113 -8.66 6.61 8.81
N ILE A 114 -7.86 7.30 9.63
CA ILE A 114 -6.74 6.67 10.35
C ILE A 114 -7.28 5.64 11.35
N GLY A 115 -8.33 6.01 12.09
CA GLY A 115 -8.94 5.15 13.10
C GLY A 115 -9.56 3.88 12.52
N GLU A 116 -10.01 3.89 11.28
CA GLU A 116 -10.51 2.69 10.58
C GLU A 116 -9.42 1.62 10.47
N ALA A 117 -8.23 1.99 10.00
CA ALA A 117 -7.09 1.08 9.90
C ALA A 117 -6.68 0.53 11.27
N ILE A 118 -6.65 1.40 12.30
CA ILE A 118 -6.31 0.98 13.67
C ILE A 118 -7.33 -0.03 14.21
N ARG A 119 -8.63 0.23 14.05
CA ARG A 119 -9.67 -0.71 14.47
C ARG A 119 -9.60 -2.04 13.74
N LEU A 120 -9.41 -1.97 12.42
CA LEU A 120 -9.36 -3.17 11.56
C LEU A 120 -8.21 -4.10 11.94
N HIS A 121 -7.03 -3.54 12.20
CA HIS A 121 -5.82 -4.34 12.40
C HIS A 121 -5.46 -4.60 13.87
N GLN A 122 -5.94 -3.77 14.79
CA GLN A 122 -5.59 -3.88 16.21
C GLN A 122 -6.79 -4.18 17.11
N GLY A 123 -8.01 -4.15 16.58
CA GLY A 123 -9.22 -4.47 17.35
C GLY A 123 -9.53 -3.51 18.49
N LEU A 124 -8.96 -2.29 18.49
CA LEU A 124 -9.09 -1.33 19.59
C LEU A 124 -10.49 -0.72 19.66
N GLY A 125 -10.96 -0.43 20.88
CA GLY A 125 -12.18 0.30 21.14
C GLY A 125 -12.12 1.76 20.69
N LYS A 126 -13.27 2.43 20.57
CA LYS A 126 -13.39 3.81 20.04
C LYS A 126 -12.46 4.83 20.74
N LYS A 127 -12.40 4.80 22.07
CA LYS A 127 -11.60 5.73 22.87
C LYS A 127 -10.10 5.53 22.67
N GLU A 128 -9.65 4.28 22.66
CA GLU A 128 -8.25 3.89 22.44
C GLU A 128 -7.81 4.18 21.00
N THR A 129 -8.68 3.89 20.03
CA THR A 129 -8.45 4.24 18.62
C THR A 129 -8.21 5.72 18.45
N ARG A 130 -9.07 6.59 19.04
CA ARG A 130 -8.90 8.04 18.96
C ARG A 130 -7.55 8.48 19.55
N LYS A 131 -7.20 7.98 20.76
CA LYS A 131 -5.92 8.29 21.37
C LYS A 131 -4.75 7.91 20.47
N LYS A 132 -4.77 6.69 19.96
CA LYS A 132 -3.70 6.20 19.07
C LYS A 132 -3.63 6.95 17.74
N THR A 133 -4.77 7.38 17.20
CA THR A 133 -4.82 8.25 16.02
C THR A 133 -4.11 9.58 16.26
N ILE A 134 -4.38 10.22 17.42
CA ILE A 134 -3.70 11.47 17.81
C ILE A 134 -2.19 11.23 17.97
N ASP A 135 -1.80 10.12 18.58
CA ASP A 135 -0.38 9.75 18.73
C ASP A 135 0.31 9.53 17.37
N MET A 136 -0.39 8.96 16.38
CA MET A 136 0.14 8.83 15.02
C MET A 136 0.30 10.19 14.33
N LEU A 137 -0.67 11.10 14.44
CA LEU A 137 -0.56 12.46 13.93
C LEU A 137 0.62 13.21 14.55
N ARG A 138 0.84 13.04 15.87
CA ARG A 138 1.98 13.61 16.58
C ARG A 138 3.31 13.02 16.12
N LEU A 139 3.36 11.70 15.88
CA LEU A 139 4.55 11.01 15.40
C LEU A 139 5.02 11.55 14.04
N VAL A 140 4.09 11.85 13.13
CA VAL A 140 4.40 12.47 11.83
C VAL A 140 4.48 13.99 11.88
N LYS A 141 4.52 14.58 13.09
CA LYS A 141 4.70 16.02 13.35
C LYS A 141 3.60 16.92 12.78
N ILE A 142 2.37 16.43 12.70
CA ILE A 142 1.22 17.29 12.41
C ILE A 142 1.02 18.24 13.60
N ALA A 143 0.95 19.54 13.32
CA ALA A 143 0.68 20.56 14.32
C ALA A 143 -0.75 20.43 14.85
N ASP A 144 -0.95 20.61 16.17
CA ASP A 144 -2.24 20.54 16.85
C ASP A 144 -3.04 19.25 16.55
N PRO A 145 -2.47 18.06 16.81
CA PRO A 145 -3.06 16.78 16.43
C PRO A 145 -4.41 16.51 17.10
N GLU A 146 -4.65 17.08 18.28
CA GLU A 146 -5.89 17.00 19.05
C GLU A 146 -7.08 17.63 18.32
N SER A 147 -6.85 18.72 17.61
CA SER A 147 -7.83 19.39 16.77
C SER A 147 -7.89 18.77 15.37
N ARG A 148 -6.72 18.46 14.79
CA ARG A 148 -6.62 17.91 13.43
C ARG A 148 -7.25 16.53 13.26
N VAL A 149 -7.36 15.75 14.32
CA VAL A 149 -8.06 14.45 14.27
C VAL A 149 -9.53 14.59 13.85
N ASP A 150 -10.17 15.70 14.14
CA ASP A 150 -11.57 15.99 13.78
C ASP A 150 -11.70 16.81 12.49
N ALA A 151 -10.58 17.24 11.90
CA ALA A 151 -10.56 18.01 10.66
C ALA A 151 -10.88 17.11 9.45
N TYR A 152 -11.49 17.72 8.44
CA TYR A 152 -11.67 17.12 7.11
C TYR A 152 -10.43 17.36 6.24
N PRO A 153 -10.18 16.52 5.22
CA PRO A 153 -9.01 16.66 4.34
C PRO A 153 -8.82 18.06 3.75
N HIS A 154 -9.91 18.72 3.32
CA HIS A 154 -9.87 20.08 2.77
C HIS A 154 -9.49 21.18 3.78
N GLN A 155 -9.49 20.86 5.07
CA GLN A 155 -9.06 21.78 6.14
C GLN A 155 -7.57 21.63 6.49
N LEU A 156 -6.86 20.72 5.81
CA LEU A 156 -5.43 20.52 5.93
C LEU A 156 -4.69 21.22 4.79
N SER A 157 -3.48 21.70 5.04
CA SER A 157 -2.61 22.16 3.96
C SER A 157 -2.07 20.99 3.14
N GLY A 158 -1.64 21.24 1.90
CA GLY A 158 -1.08 20.20 1.03
C GLY A 158 0.10 19.44 1.63
N GLY A 159 0.91 20.11 2.44
CA GLY A 159 2.04 19.48 3.14
C GLY A 159 1.63 18.65 4.37
N MET A 160 0.46 18.86 4.91
CA MET A 160 -0.08 18.10 6.05
C MET A 160 -0.72 16.80 5.60
#